data_680c514207bd13aeb2149256c7450db7
#
_entry.id   680c514207bd13aeb2149256c7450db7
#
_cell.length_a   1.000
_cell.length_b   1.000
_cell.length_c   1.000
_cell.angle_alpha   90.00
_cell.angle_beta   90.00
_cell.angle_gamma   90.00
#
_symmetry.space_group_name_H-M   'P 1'
#
loop_
_entity.id
_entity.type
_entity.pdbx_description
1 polymer ?
#
loop_
_entity_poly.entity_id
_entity_poly.type
_entity_poly.pdbx_seq_one_letter_code
_entity_poly.pdbx_strand_id
1 'polypeptide(L)'
;MGLALAAWVVLLPGLAWAADPVAVLTEIQVRRGQVHVRAVGETEWSAPKPLQSLRPGDQVRVVGDGRAVVVFTGGRGTEIVTQSSSPYTISAQSDAGATDRVKSVIGGVTNFLLGTQRERTFQSLSVRSVRSQPPAILGPRETRVLPGKVVFEWAGSDRLRYKVRVVGAQGVVWQLDDVEKKPITYPSTAPVLAPGGRYVWELETKEHGVQAAQFEVASVADANTVTDSLAVLTPATARGYSPATLSLMRAGLLFQQRFYADARRELESGIAASPDEPTLHLLLGHVYDRIGLKQQAAQEFDEAEALGGR
;
A
#
# COMPACT_ATOMS: atom_id res chain seq x y z
N MET A 1 73.59 16.06 8.67
CA MET A 1 72.42 16.43 7.85
C MET A 1 71.36 15.33 8.03
N GLY A 2 70.40 15.54 8.92
CA GLY A 2 69.33 14.59 9.20
C GLY A 2 68.01 15.15 8.67
N LEU A 3 67.40 14.45 7.70
CA LEU A 3 66.09 14.77 7.16
C LEU A 3 65.03 14.14 8.11
N ALA A 4 64.22 15.01 8.73
CA ALA A 4 63.04 14.61 9.47
C ALA A 4 61.87 14.48 8.48
N LEU A 5 61.37 13.25 8.26
CA LEU A 5 60.13 12.96 7.54
C LEU A 5 58.93 13.24 8.48
N ALA A 6 58.19 14.31 8.24
CA ALA A 6 56.90 14.57 8.89
C ALA A 6 55.81 13.72 8.21
N ALA A 7 55.31 12.71 8.91
CA ALA A 7 54.16 11.92 8.47
C ALA A 7 52.85 12.70 8.71
N TRP A 8 52.18 13.15 7.63
CA TRP A 8 50.84 13.68 7.70
C TRP A 8 49.82 12.54 7.85
N VAL A 9 49.23 12.41 9.04
CA VAL A 9 48.09 11.53 9.26
C VAL A 9 46.85 12.24 8.70
N VAL A 10 46.41 11.83 7.52
CA VAL A 10 45.11 12.24 6.96
C VAL A 10 44.03 11.50 7.74
N LEU A 11 43.37 12.18 8.70
CA LEU A 11 42.14 11.72 9.30
C LEU A 11 41.06 11.76 8.22
N LEU A 12 40.76 10.60 7.61
CA LEU A 12 39.57 10.41 6.78
C LEU A 12 38.34 10.53 7.72
N PRO A 13 37.36 11.40 7.41
CA PRO A 13 36.12 11.41 8.15
C PRO A 13 35.48 10.04 8.00
N GLY A 14 35.27 9.34 9.11
CA GLY A 14 34.62 8.05 9.12
C GLY A 14 33.28 8.14 8.42
N LEU A 15 33.09 7.34 7.36
CA LEU A 15 31.79 7.08 6.75
C LEU A 15 30.89 6.51 7.86
N ALA A 16 30.11 7.38 8.50
CA ALA A 16 29.06 6.93 9.40
C ALA A 16 28.08 6.09 8.55
N TRP A 17 28.14 4.80 8.68
CA TRP A 17 27.17 3.90 8.08
C TRP A 17 25.81 4.28 8.66
N ALA A 18 24.93 4.78 7.81
CA ALA A 18 23.58 5.11 8.23
C ALA A 18 22.91 3.82 8.74
N ALA A 19 22.49 3.81 10.00
CA ALA A 19 21.82 2.67 10.59
C ALA A 19 20.59 2.28 9.77
N ASP A 20 20.30 0.99 9.71
CA ASP A 20 19.11 0.49 9.00
C ASP A 20 17.83 1.08 9.61
N PRO A 21 16.80 1.34 8.79
CA PRO A 21 15.51 1.79 9.28
C PRO A 21 14.88 0.74 10.21
N VAL A 22 14.36 1.18 11.33
CA VAL A 22 13.72 0.32 12.35
C VAL A 22 12.23 0.57 12.50
N ALA A 23 11.71 1.61 11.82
CA ALA A 23 10.30 1.95 11.86
C ALA A 23 9.87 2.67 10.57
N VAL A 24 8.57 2.75 10.36
CA VAL A 24 7.92 3.51 9.28
C VAL A 24 6.82 4.40 9.85
N LEU A 25 6.72 5.61 9.32
CA LEU A 25 5.64 6.54 9.62
C LEU A 25 4.44 6.17 8.76
N THR A 26 3.39 5.60 9.37
CA THR A 26 2.23 5.04 8.65
C THR A 26 1.02 5.96 8.66
N GLU A 27 1.02 7.00 9.47
CA GLU A 27 -0.10 7.93 9.57
C GLU A 27 0.39 9.33 9.91
N ILE A 28 -0.13 10.31 9.18
CA ILE A 28 0.19 11.73 9.35
C ILE A 28 -1.12 12.50 9.34
N GLN A 29 -1.80 12.57 10.49
CA GLN A 29 -3.04 13.33 10.61
C GLN A 29 -2.78 14.72 11.16
N VAL A 30 -3.15 15.73 10.39
CA VAL A 30 -3.01 17.13 10.78
C VAL A 30 -4.36 17.84 10.62
N ARG A 31 -5.05 18.12 11.72
CA ARG A 31 -6.31 18.92 11.68
C ARG A 31 -6.06 20.41 11.89
N ARG A 32 -5.31 20.76 12.94
CA ARG A 32 -4.91 22.13 13.29
C ARG A 32 -3.55 22.09 13.96
N GLY A 33 -2.51 21.78 13.20
CA GLY A 33 -1.19 21.59 13.77
C GLY A 33 -0.17 21.23 12.70
N GLN A 34 0.92 20.62 13.09
CA GLN A 34 1.99 20.20 12.20
C GLN A 34 2.66 18.93 12.72
N VAL A 35 3.09 18.08 11.80
CA VAL A 35 3.99 16.96 12.10
C VAL A 35 5.31 17.26 11.43
N HIS A 36 6.41 17.06 12.15
CA HIS A 36 7.76 17.24 11.65
C HIS A 36 8.64 16.05 12.00
N VAL A 37 9.62 15.79 11.16
CA VAL A 37 10.64 14.78 11.38
C VAL A 37 12.00 15.44 11.34
N ARG A 38 12.91 14.99 12.20
CA ARG A 38 14.31 15.39 12.21
C ARG A 38 15.19 14.15 12.20
N ALA A 39 16.01 14.00 11.17
CA ALA A 39 16.95 12.89 11.09
C ALA A 39 18.08 13.04 12.10
N VAL A 40 18.62 11.91 12.53
CA VAL A 40 19.78 11.90 13.43
C VAL A 40 20.95 12.66 12.80
N GLY A 41 21.55 13.59 13.58
CA GLY A 41 22.64 14.45 13.11
C GLY A 41 22.18 15.72 12.38
N GLU A 42 20.90 15.89 12.07
CA GLU A 42 20.36 17.13 11.53
C GLU A 42 19.86 18.07 12.62
N THR A 43 19.95 19.38 12.35
CA THR A 43 19.45 20.41 13.26
C THR A 43 18.05 20.90 12.92
N GLU A 44 17.65 20.79 11.65
CA GLU A 44 16.41 21.31 11.13
C GLU A 44 15.28 20.27 11.13
N TRP A 45 14.07 20.75 11.36
CA TRP A 45 12.86 19.97 11.27
C TRP A 45 12.29 20.08 9.86
N SER A 46 11.94 18.94 9.24
CA SER A 46 11.33 18.88 7.92
C SER A 46 9.90 18.31 7.99
N ALA A 47 9.08 18.61 6.99
CA ALA A 47 7.80 17.97 6.83
C ALA A 47 8.01 16.45 6.56
N PRO A 48 7.22 15.56 7.19
CA PRO A 48 7.33 14.14 6.96
C PRO A 48 6.82 13.77 5.55
N LYS A 49 7.39 12.70 5.00
CA LYS A 49 6.87 12.09 3.78
C LYS A 49 5.97 10.90 4.12
N PRO A 50 4.90 10.65 3.36
CA PRO A 50 4.12 9.43 3.53
C PRO A 50 4.99 8.17 3.49
N LEU A 51 4.77 7.24 4.41
CA LEU A 51 5.56 6.02 4.60
C LEU A 51 7.05 6.27 4.88
N GLN A 52 7.42 7.43 5.44
CA GLN A 52 8.81 7.75 5.72
C GLN A 52 9.46 6.71 6.62
N SER A 53 10.60 6.20 6.17
CA SER A 53 11.45 5.32 6.98
C SER A 53 12.15 6.11 8.09
N LEU A 54 12.15 5.55 9.29
CA LEU A 54 12.75 6.14 10.48
C LEU A 54 13.87 5.24 11.03
N ARG A 55 14.99 5.85 11.38
CA ARG A 55 16.18 5.20 11.93
C ARG A 55 16.29 5.45 13.43
N PRO A 56 17.07 4.64 14.15
CA PRO A 56 17.37 4.94 15.53
C PRO A 56 17.98 6.33 15.67
N GLY A 57 17.45 7.14 16.60
CA GLY A 57 17.87 8.51 16.84
C GLY A 57 17.08 9.57 16.06
N ASP A 58 16.33 9.21 15.01
CA ASP A 58 15.41 10.14 14.37
C ASP A 58 14.32 10.58 15.36
N GLN A 59 13.79 11.77 15.14
CA GLN A 59 12.78 12.34 16.03
C GLN A 59 11.53 12.73 15.25
N VAL A 60 10.36 12.46 15.85
CA VAL A 60 9.05 12.88 15.36
C VAL A 60 8.47 13.90 16.33
N ARG A 61 8.06 15.07 15.81
CA ARG A 61 7.45 16.14 16.59
C ARG A 61 6.07 16.45 16.05
N VAL A 62 5.11 16.53 16.94
CA VAL A 62 3.74 16.96 16.65
C VAL A 62 3.48 18.27 17.38
N VAL A 63 2.92 19.26 16.68
CA VAL A 63 2.57 20.58 17.23
C VAL A 63 1.09 20.82 16.96
N GLY A 64 0.34 21.24 17.99
CA GLY A 64 -1.10 21.46 17.90
C GLY A 64 -1.92 20.16 17.85
N ASP A 65 -3.08 20.23 17.20
CA ASP A 65 -4.01 19.08 17.10
C ASP A 65 -3.62 18.21 15.90
N GLY A 66 -2.58 17.41 16.11
CA GLY A 66 -2.06 16.48 15.14
C GLY A 66 -1.73 15.12 15.77
N ARG A 67 -1.52 14.11 14.94
CA ARG A 67 -1.12 12.76 15.33
C ARG A 67 -0.22 12.15 14.26
N ALA A 68 0.82 11.47 14.71
CA ALA A 68 1.65 10.62 13.88
C ALA A 68 1.65 9.20 14.44
N VAL A 69 1.59 8.20 13.56
CA VAL A 69 1.67 6.79 13.96
C VAL A 69 2.95 6.20 13.37
N VAL A 70 3.77 5.65 14.25
CA VAL A 70 5.03 4.99 13.93
C VAL A 70 4.87 3.50 14.16
N VAL A 71 5.08 2.68 13.12
CA VAL A 71 5.07 1.22 13.20
C VAL A 71 6.51 0.73 13.14
N PHE A 72 6.90 -0.07 14.14
CA PHE A 72 8.26 -0.60 14.25
C PHE A 72 8.41 -1.93 13.50
N THR A 73 9.59 -2.13 12.89
CA THR A 73 10.00 -3.43 12.36
C THR A 73 10.15 -4.45 13.51
N GLY A 74 10.12 -5.74 13.18
CA GLY A 74 10.32 -6.78 14.17
C GLY A 74 9.17 -7.01 15.14
N GLY A 75 7.99 -6.40 14.91
CA GLY A 75 6.79 -6.66 15.71
C GLY A 75 6.76 -6.00 17.08
N ARG A 76 7.56 -4.95 17.31
CA ARG A 76 7.54 -4.14 18.52
C ARG A 76 6.18 -3.45 18.74
N GLY A 77 5.37 -3.29 17.68
CA GLY A 77 4.09 -2.61 17.75
C GLY A 77 4.12 -1.21 17.14
N THR A 78 3.21 -0.36 17.63
CA THR A 78 3.05 1.03 17.19
C THR A 78 3.26 2.00 18.32
N GLU A 79 3.75 3.19 17.96
CA GLU A 79 3.75 4.37 18.84
C GLU A 79 2.88 5.46 18.22
N ILE A 80 2.02 6.05 19.04
CA ILE A 80 1.20 7.19 18.67
C ILE A 80 1.85 8.43 19.24
N VAL A 81 2.41 9.25 18.37
CA VAL A 81 3.02 10.53 18.75
C VAL A 81 1.97 11.62 18.64
N THR A 82 1.75 12.30 19.75
CA THR A 82 0.88 13.47 19.89
C THR A 82 1.68 14.64 20.43
N GLN A 83 1.08 15.82 20.56
CA GLN A 83 1.75 16.98 21.16
C GLN A 83 2.30 16.66 22.55
N SER A 84 1.61 15.88 23.37
CA SER A 84 2.01 15.56 24.75
C SER A 84 3.19 14.58 24.84
N SER A 85 3.40 13.75 23.82
CA SER A 85 4.52 12.80 23.73
C SER A 85 5.65 13.28 22.83
N SER A 86 5.60 14.54 22.38
CA SER A 86 6.50 15.13 21.40
C SER A 86 7.60 15.96 22.08
N PRO A 87 8.85 15.95 21.58
CA PRO A 87 9.38 15.14 20.48
C PRO A 87 9.62 13.69 20.90
N TYR A 88 9.22 12.74 20.06
CA TYR A 88 9.46 11.32 20.27
C TYR A 88 10.73 10.88 19.53
N THR A 89 11.65 10.23 20.22
CA THR A 89 12.89 9.72 19.65
C THR A 89 12.78 8.25 19.32
N ILE A 90 13.08 7.89 18.07
CA ILE A 90 13.06 6.50 17.61
C ILE A 90 14.17 5.71 18.28
N SER A 91 13.81 4.64 18.99
CA SER A 91 14.78 3.77 19.65
C SER A 91 14.96 2.45 18.91
N ALA A 92 16.16 1.88 19.00
CA ALA A 92 16.50 0.58 18.39
C ALA A 92 15.96 -0.63 19.18
N GLN A 93 15.48 -0.42 20.42
CA GLN A 93 15.08 -1.53 21.31
C GLN A 93 13.80 -2.22 20.83
N SER A 94 13.81 -3.56 20.82
CA SER A 94 12.65 -4.40 20.59
C SER A 94 12.00 -4.77 21.92
N ASP A 95 10.75 -4.44 22.15
CA ASP A 95 9.99 -4.92 23.31
C ASP A 95 9.41 -6.32 23.05
N ALA A 96 9.50 -7.18 24.05
CA ALA A 96 9.18 -8.61 23.96
C ALA A 96 7.71 -8.88 24.35
N GLY A 97 6.74 -8.51 23.51
CA GLY A 97 5.32 -8.65 23.87
C GLY A 97 4.42 -9.39 22.88
N ALA A 98 4.82 -9.56 21.63
CA ALA A 98 4.00 -10.21 20.60
C ALA A 98 4.43 -11.66 20.36
N THR A 99 3.49 -12.52 19.94
CA THR A 99 3.82 -13.88 19.50
C THR A 99 4.67 -13.85 18.23
N ASP A 100 5.52 -14.86 18.01
CA ASP A 100 6.45 -14.90 16.88
C ASP A 100 5.73 -14.78 15.52
N ARG A 101 4.51 -15.31 15.40
CA ARG A 101 3.70 -15.18 14.20
C ARG A 101 3.26 -13.72 13.94
N VAL A 102 2.83 -13.00 14.99
CA VAL A 102 2.45 -11.58 14.89
C VAL A 102 3.66 -10.74 14.47
N LYS A 103 4.81 -10.97 15.12
CA LYS A 103 6.07 -10.29 14.79
C LYS A 103 6.48 -10.52 13.33
N SER A 104 6.36 -11.75 12.85
CA SER A 104 6.72 -12.12 11.47
C SER A 104 5.83 -11.42 10.44
N VAL A 105 4.50 -11.41 10.63
CA VAL A 105 3.57 -10.76 9.72
C VAL A 105 3.76 -9.24 9.71
N ILE A 106 3.77 -8.61 10.88
CA ILE A 106 3.95 -7.16 10.99
C ILE A 106 5.32 -6.75 10.46
N GLY A 107 6.38 -7.44 10.84
CA GLY A 107 7.74 -7.17 10.37
C GLY A 107 7.86 -7.31 8.85
N GLY A 108 7.25 -8.33 8.26
CA GLY A 108 7.24 -8.55 6.81
C GLY A 108 6.56 -7.38 6.07
N VAL A 109 5.37 -6.98 6.53
CA VAL A 109 4.64 -5.84 5.93
C VAL A 109 5.40 -4.53 6.12
N THR A 110 5.93 -4.27 7.32
CA THR A 110 6.68 -3.04 7.59
C THR A 110 7.93 -2.94 6.70
N ASN A 111 8.67 -4.04 6.53
CA ASN A 111 9.82 -4.08 5.62
C ASN A 111 9.42 -3.85 4.16
N PHE A 112 8.27 -4.38 3.73
CA PHE A 112 7.71 -4.10 2.42
C PHE A 112 7.39 -2.60 2.25
N LEU A 113 6.69 -1.99 3.21
CA LEU A 113 6.36 -0.56 3.18
C LEU A 113 7.61 0.33 3.16
N LEU A 114 8.67 -0.05 3.87
CA LEU A 114 9.97 0.62 3.79
C LEU A 114 10.60 0.53 2.39
N GLY A 115 10.37 -0.56 1.67
CA GLY A 115 10.85 -0.77 0.30
C GLY A 115 10.15 0.11 -0.72
N THR A 116 8.85 0.37 -0.58
CA THR A 116 8.05 1.15 -1.54
C THR A 116 8.50 2.61 -1.68
N GLN A 117 9.17 3.16 -0.70
CA GLN A 117 9.73 4.52 -0.78
C GLN A 117 10.87 4.66 -1.81
N ARG A 118 11.58 3.58 -2.13
CA ARG A 118 12.76 3.62 -3.02
C ARG A 118 12.39 3.69 -4.51
N GLU A 119 11.15 3.40 -4.88
CA GLU A 119 10.71 3.32 -6.28
C GLU A 119 10.11 4.62 -6.84
N ARG A 120 10.39 5.78 -6.23
CA ARG A 120 9.84 7.07 -6.66
C ARG A 120 10.54 7.60 -7.90
N THR A 121 10.06 7.21 -9.08
CA THR A 121 10.33 7.93 -10.33
C THR A 121 9.00 8.10 -11.07
N PHE A 122 8.29 9.18 -10.76
CA PHE A 122 7.01 9.47 -11.41
C PHE A 122 7.17 10.60 -12.41
N GLN A 123 6.79 10.33 -13.66
CA GLN A 123 6.51 11.36 -14.64
C GLN A 123 5.02 11.66 -14.59
N SER A 124 4.65 12.86 -14.18
CA SER A 124 3.29 13.36 -14.24
C SER A 124 2.84 13.43 -15.70
N LEU A 125 1.91 12.57 -16.08
CA LEU A 125 1.24 12.62 -17.37
C LEU A 125 -0.15 13.24 -17.19
N SER A 126 -0.26 14.55 -17.33
CA SER A 126 -1.57 15.20 -17.38
C SER A 126 -2.23 14.97 -18.75
N VAL A 127 -3.22 14.10 -18.81
CA VAL A 127 -4.03 13.89 -20.00
C VAL A 127 -5.42 14.55 -19.78
N ARG A 128 -5.60 15.71 -20.37
CA ARG A 128 -6.93 16.31 -20.53
C ARG A 128 -7.57 15.74 -21.80
N SER A 129 -8.62 14.94 -21.67
CA SER A 129 -9.52 14.68 -22.79
C SER A 129 -10.96 14.48 -22.32
N VAL A 130 -11.85 15.29 -22.86
CA VAL A 130 -13.30 15.35 -22.62
C VAL A 130 -14.05 14.43 -23.59
N ARG A 131 -13.45 13.34 -24.04
CA ARG A 131 -14.17 12.31 -24.81
C ARG A 131 -14.60 11.20 -23.84
N SER A 132 -15.78 10.63 -24.08
CA SER A 132 -16.28 9.43 -23.37
C SER A 132 -15.12 8.41 -23.27
N GLN A 133 -14.55 8.30 -22.08
CA GLN A 133 -13.45 7.36 -21.86
C GLN A 133 -13.98 5.94 -21.97
N PRO A 134 -13.25 5.03 -22.62
CA PRO A 134 -13.62 3.63 -22.61
C PRO A 134 -13.67 3.10 -21.18
N PRO A 135 -14.51 2.11 -20.90
CA PRO A 135 -14.54 1.48 -19.58
C PRO A 135 -13.14 0.92 -19.24
N ALA A 136 -12.74 0.99 -17.98
CA ALA A 136 -11.46 0.50 -17.51
C ALA A 136 -11.67 -0.63 -16.50
N ILE A 137 -11.08 -1.78 -16.74
CA ILE A 137 -11.07 -2.90 -15.80
C ILE A 137 -10.26 -2.50 -14.56
N LEU A 138 -10.92 -2.50 -13.39
CA LEU A 138 -10.30 -2.22 -12.10
C LEU A 138 -9.85 -3.50 -11.37
N GLY A 139 -10.65 -4.56 -11.47
CA GLY A 139 -10.33 -5.82 -10.83
C GLY A 139 -11.27 -6.97 -11.19
N PRO A 140 -10.74 -8.21 -11.17
CA PRO A 140 -9.34 -8.59 -10.99
C PRO A 140 -8.50 -8.28 -12.24
N ARG A 141 -7.31 -7.71 -12.04
CA ARG A 141 -6.39 -7.34 -13.12
C ARG A 141 -4.96 -7.57 -12.67
N GLU A 142 -4.21 -8.41 -13.41
CA GLU A 142 -2.81 -8.76 -13.10
C GLU A 142 -2.61 -9.22 -11.63
N THR A 143 -3.62 -9.85 -11.06
CA THR A 143 -3.74 -10.13 -9.62
C THR A 143 -4.02 -11.61 -9.34
N ARG A 144 -3.74 -12.03 -8.13
CA ARG A 144 -4.28 -13.26 -7.55
C ARG A 144 -5.62 -12.96 -6.88
N VAL A 145 -6.49 -13.94 -6.82
CA VAL A 145 -7.79 -13.88 -6.11
C VAL A 145 -7.94 -15.11 -5.21
N LEU A 146 -8.67 -14.96 -4.12
CA LEU A 146 -8.99 -16.10 -3.25
C LEU A 146 -9.99 -17.04 -3.95
N PRO A 147 -9.87 -18.37 -3.79
CA PRO A 147 -10.84 -19.32 -4.31
C PRO A 147 -12.27 -18.98 -3.86
N GLY A 148 -13.21 -18.98 -4.79
CA GLY A 148 -14.63 -18.70 -4.53
C GLY A 148 -14.99 -17.25 -4.21
N LYS A 149 -14.02 -16.31 -4.26
CA LYS A 149 -14.24 -14.89 -3.93
C LYS A 149 -13.81 -13.96 -5.06
N VAL A 150 -14.27 -14.22 -6.28
CA VAL A 150 -13.95 -13.38 -7.43
C VAL A 150 -15.01 -12.30 -7.61
N VAL A 151 -14.58 -11.04 -7.64
CA VAL A 151 -15.45 -9.88 -7.86
C VAL A 151 -14.90 -9.09 -9.04
N PHE A 152 -15.71 -8.93 -10.09
CA PHE A 152 -15.40 -8.16 -11.29
C PHE A 152 -15.82 -6.70 -11.09
N GLU A 153 -14.88 -5.79 -11.26
CA GLU A 153 -15.08 -4.35 -11.06
C GLU A 153 -14.46 -3.56 -12.20
N TRP A 154 -15.15 -2.53 -12.64
CA TRP A 154 -14.69 -1.63 -13.70
C TRP A 154 -15.19 -0.21 -13.51
N ALA A 155 -14.45 0.75 -14.04
CA ALA A 155 -14.90 2.11 -14.22
C ALA A 155 -15.54 2.25 -15.61
N GLY A 156 -16.56 3.08 -15.73
CA GLY A 156 -17.24 3.32 -17.00
C GLY A 156 -18.54 4.09 -16.81
N SER A 157 -19.30 4.29 -17.87
CA SER A 157 -20.57 5.02 -17.84
C SER A 157 -21.71 4.12 -17.38
N ASP A 158 -22.58 4.64 -16.51
CA ASP A 158 -23.81 3.95 -16.06
C ASP A 158 -24.85 3.83 -17.19
N ARG A 159 -24.64 4.53 -18.30
CA ARG A 159 -25.51 4.48 -19.48
C ARG A 159 -25.21 3.32 -20.42
N LEU A 160 -24.04 2.69 -20.25
CA LEU A 160 -23.63 1.55 -21.07
C LEU A 160 -24.17 0.24 -20.52
N ARG A 161 -24.36 -0.70 -21.44
CA ARG A 161 -24.62 -2.11 -21.12
C ARG A 161 -23.36 -2.89 -21.39
N TYR A 162 -23.05 -3.76 -20.47
CA TYR A 162 -21.81 -4.53 -20.45
C TYR A 162 -22.09 -6.03 -20.63
N LYS A 163 -21.14 -6.69 -21.26
CA LYS A 163 -21.06 -8.15 -21.27
C LYS A 163 -19.77 -8.54 -20.56
N VAL A 164 -19.88 -9.47 -19.62
CA VAL A 164 -18.76 -10.01 -18.85
C VAL A 164 -18.57 -11.47 -19.19
N ARG A 165 -17.35 -11.86 -19.52
CA ARG A 165 -16.97 -13.25 -19.80
C ARG A 165 -15.74 -13.62 -18.98
N VAL A 166 -15.71 -14.89 -18.54
CA VAL A 166 -14.50 -15.51 -17.95
C VAL A 166 -14.06 -16.61 -18.89
N VAL A 167 -12.82 -16.53 -19.31
CA VAL A 167 -12.21 -17.45 -20.27
C VAL A 167 -11.06 -18.21 -19.58
N GLY A 168 -11.11 -19.52 -19.62
CA GLY A 168 -10.05 -20.42 -19.17
C GLY A 168 -9.31 -21.05 -20.34
N ALA A 169 -8.44 -22.01 -20.06
CA ALA A 169 -7.63 -22.68 -21.07
C ALA A 169 -8.44 -23.42 -22.15
N GLN A 170 -9.65 -23.83 -21.83
CA GLN A 170 -10.54 -24.60 -22.73
C GLN A 170 -11.66 -23.74 -23.37
N GLY A 171 -11.61 -22.40 -23.19
CA GLY A 171 -12.62 -21.50 -23.72
C GLY A 171 -13.43 -20.79 -22.63
N VAL A 172 -14.62 -20.30 -23.00
CA VAL A 172 -15.49 -19.55 -22.10
C VAL A 172 -16.00 -20.45 -20.97
N VAL A 173 -15.68 -20.08 -19.72
CA VAL A 173 -16.10 -20.78 -18.51
C VAL A 173 -17.45 -20.23 -18.01
N TRP A 174 -17.66 -18.94 -18.12
CA TRP A 174 -18.86 -18.26 -17.66
C TRP A 174 -19.07 -16.95 -18.42
N GLN A 175 -20.32 -16.57 -18.59
CA GLN A 175 -20.71 -15.34 -19.27
C GLN A 175 -21.97 -14.74 -18.65
N LEU A 176 -22.04 -13.41 -18.64
CA LEU A 176 -23.22 -12.65 -18.29
C LEU A 176 -23.40 -11.48 -19.27
N ASP A 177 -24.56 -11.41 -19.88
CA ASP A 177 -24.90 -10.39 -20.87
C ASP A 177 -25.78 -9.28 -20.24
N ASP A 178 -25.84 -8.13 -20.89
CA ASP A 178 -26.72 -7.00 -20.57
C ASP A 178 -26.60 -6.47 -19.13
N VAL A 179 -25.39 -6.34 -18.65
CA VAL A 179 -25.08 -5.95 -17.27
C VAL A 179 -25.03 -4.43 -17.13
N GLU A 180 -25.60 -3.91 -16.05
CA GLU A 180 -25.36 -2.54 -15.59
C GLU A 180 -23.98 -2.38 -14.97
N LYS A 181 -23.48 -1.14 -14.90
CA LYS A 181 -22.23 -0.86 -14.21
C LYS A 181 -22.39 -1.05 -12.69
N LYS A 182 -21.95 -2.19 -12.19
CA LYS A 182 -21.89 -2.53 -10.76
C LYS A 182 -20.91 -3.67 -10.54
N PRO A 183 -20.31 -3.80 -9.36
CA PRO A 183 -19.50 -4.97 -9.04
C PRO A 183 -20.31 -6.26 -9.22
N ILE A 184 -19.70 -7.27 -9.84
CA ILE A 184 -20.30 -8.59 -10.06
C ILE A 184 -19.49 -9.63 -9.32
N THR A 185 -20.11 -10.32 -8.38
CA THR A 185 -19.51 -11.50 -7.76
C THR A 185 -19.68 -12.70 -8.69
N TYR A 186 -18.62 -13.46 -8.93
CA TYR A 186 -18.66 -14.72 -9.64
C TYR A 186 -19.65 -15.66 -8.94
N PRO A 187 -20.70 -16.14 -9.65
CA PRO A 187 -21.77 -16.88 -8.98
C PRO A 187 -21.31 -18.25 -8.49
N SER A 188 -21.79 -18.67 -7.33
CA SER A 188 -21.53 -20.02 -6.80
C SER A 188 -22.13 -21.14 -7.64
N THR A 189 -23.10 -20.83 -8.50
CA THR A 189 -23.72 -21.76 -9.45
C THR A 189 -22.93 -21.93 -10.74
N ALA A 190 -21.94 -21.07 -11.00
CA ALA A 190 -21.07 -21.18 -12.17
C ALA A 190 -19.99 -22.28 -11.94
N PRO A 191 -19.35 -22.77 -13.02
CA PRO A 191 -18.28 -23.75 -12.90
C PRO A 191 -17.16 -23.26 -11.98
N VAL A 192 -16.67 -24.11 -11.10
CA VAL A 192 -15.63 -23.76 -10.13
C VAL A 192 -14.33 -23.36 -10.84
N LEU A 193 -13.81 -22.19 -10.50
CA LEU A 193 -12.50 -21.77 -10.96
C LEU A 193 -11.43 -22.51 -10.15
N ALA A 194 -10.62 -23.31 -10.82
CA ALA A 194 -9.64 -24.19 -10.19
C ALA A 194 -8.57 -23.42 -9.42
N PRO A 195 -8.23 -23.79 -8.18
CA PRO A 195 -7.07 -23.23 -7.46
C PRO A 195 -5.78 -23.43 -8.28
N GLY A 196 -4.95 -22.39 -8.36
CA GLY A 196 -3.76 -22.33 -9.23
C GLY A 196 -4.07 -22.05 -10.70
N GLY A 197 -5.33 -22.00 -11.09
CA GLY A 197 -5.77 -21.74 -12.47
C GLY A 197 -5.59 -20.27 -12.86
N ARG A 198 -5.24 -20.05 -14.13
CA ARG A 198 -5.16 -18.71 -14.74
C ARG A 198 -6.33 -18.50 -15.67
N TYR A 199 -6.92 -17.33 -15.59
CA TYR A 199 -8.11 -16.95 -16.34
C TYR A 199 -7.92 -15.56 -16.93
N VAL A 200 -8.63 -15.32 -18.03
CA VAL A 200 -8.84 -13.98 -18.60
C VAL A 200 -10.31 -13.65 -18.39
N TRP A 201 -10.59 -12.45 -17.96
CA TRP A 201 -11.95 -11.96 -18.05
C TRP A 201 -12.05 -10.79 -19.01
N GLU A 202 -13.17 -10.70 -19.68
CA GLU A 202 -13.42 -9.77 -20.75
C GLU A 202 -14.63 -8.92 -20.40
N LEU A 203 -14.49 -7.62 -20.62
CA LEU A 203 -15.52 -6.62 -20.50
C LEU A 203 -15.80 -6.06 -21.89
N GLU A 204 -16.98 -6.28 -22.42
CA GLU A 204 -17.38 -5.85 -23.77
C GLU A 204 -18.52 -4.83 -23.68
N THR A 205 -18.45 -3.80 -24.51
CA THR A 205 -19.54 -2.86 -24.81
C THR A 205 -19.67 -2.69 -26.30
N LYS A 206 -20.87 -2.32 -26.77
CA LYS A 206 -21.10 -2.05 -28.21
C LYS A 206 -20.27 -0.88 -28.70
N GLU A 207 -20.04 0.13 -27.84
CA GLU A 207 -19.39 1.40 -28.20
C GLU A 207 -17.87 1.33 -28.16
N HIS A 208 -17.30 0.50 -27.28
CA HIS A 208 -15.85 0.50 -27.02
C HIS A 208 -15.18 -0.87 -27.27
N GLY A 209 -15.95 -1.86 -27.73
CA GLY A 209 -15.42 -3.20 -27.99
C GLY A 209 -15.05 -3.96 -26.70
N VAL A 210 -14.06 -4.85 -26.81
CA VAL A 210 -13.65 -5.77 -25.75
C VAL A 210 -12.39 -5.27 -25.08
N GLN A 211 -12.41 -5.26 -23.75
CA GLN A 211 -11.21 -5.12 -22.91
C GLN A 211 -11.01 -6.42 -22.12
N ALA A 212 -9.77 -6.76 -21.82
CA ALA A 212 -9.46 -8.00 -21.13
C ALA A 212 -8.42 -7.78 -20.03
N ALA A 213 -8.49 -8.59 -18.98
CA ALA A 213 -7.50 -8.63 -17.91
C ALA A 213 -7.29 -10.06 -17.41
N GLN A 214 -6.08 -10.34 -17.00
CA GLN A 214 -5.70 -11.66 -16.48
C GLN A 214 -5.79 -11.68 -14.95
N PHE A 215 -6.11 -12.86 -14.41
CA PHE A 215 -6.02 -13.14 -12.99
C PHE A 215 -5.70 -14.62 -12.73
N GLU A 216 -5.20 -14.89 -11.54
CA GLU A 216 -4.86 -16.23 -11.08
C GLU A 216 -5.67 -16.54 -9.82
N VAL A 217 -6.31 -17.70 -9.77
CA VAL A 217 -6.90 -18.19 -8.52
C VAL A 217 -5.77 -18.74 -7.67
N ALA A 218 -5.62 -18.25 -6.46
CA ALA A 218 -4.56 -18.71 -5.55
C ALA A 218 -4.66 -20.20 -5.29
N SER A 219 -3.53 -20.87 -5.08
CA SER A 219 -3.52 -22.23 -4.55
C SER A 219 -4.19 -22.28 -3.17
N VAL A 220 -4.66 -23.44 -2.75
CA VAL A 220 -5.25 -23.61 -1.41
C VAL A 220 -4.24 -23.25 -0.32
N ALA A 221 -2.97 -23.62 -0.50
CA ALA A 221 -1.91 -23.32 0.45
C ALA A 221 -1.66 -21.80 0.58
N ASP A 222 -1.56 -21.11 -0.56
CA ASP A 222 -1.37 -19.64 -0.57
C ASP A 222 -2.59 -18.90 0.01
N ALA A 223 -3.80 -19.34 -0.34
CA ALA A 223 -5.03 -18.77 0.19
C ALA A 223 -5.12 -18.89 1.70
N ASN A 224 -4.76 -20.06 2.25
CA ASN A 224 -4.69 -20.27 3.70
C ASN A 224 -3.64 -19.36 4.34
N THR A 225 -2.44 -19.29 3.75
CA THR A 225 -1.35 -18.43 4.26
C THR A 225 -1.79 -16.96 4.36
N VAL A 226 -2.41 -16.44 3.31
CA VAL A 226 -2.90 -15.04 3.29
C VAL A 226 -4.03 -14.85 4.30
N THR A 227 -5.01 -15.74 4.32
CA THR A 227 -6.15 -15.66 5.24
C THR A 227 -5.69 -15.70 6.70
N ASP A 228 -4.78 -16.59 7.03
CA ASP A 228 -4.19 -16.71 8.35
C ASP A 228 -3.36 -15.47 8.75
N SER A 229 -2.65 -14.88 7.80
CA SER A 229 -1.88 -13.66 8.04
C SER A 229 -2.78 -12.44 8.21
N LEU A 230 -3.89 -12.34 7.46
CA LEU A 230 -4.90 -11.30 7.65
C LEU A 230 -5.62 -11.43 9.00
N ALA A 231 -5.81 -12.66 9.51
CA ALA A 231 -6.40 -12.90 10.81
C ALA A 231 -5.55 -12.37 11.98
N VAL A 232 -4.24 -12.18 11.76
CA VAL A 232 -3.35 -11.51 12.72
C VAL A 232 -3.56 -9.99 12.75
N LEU A 233 -3.94 -9.40 11.61
CA LEU A 233 -4.15 -7.95 11.45
C LEU A 233 -5.62 -7.58 11.72
N THR A 234 -6.08 -7.82 12.95
CA THR A 234 -7.43 -7.45 13.42
C THR A 234 -7.35 -6.40 14.52
N PRO A 235 -8.41 -5.60 14.77
CA PRO A 235 -8.41 -4.64 15.87
C PRO A 235 -8.10 -5.27 17.23
N ALA A 236 -8.46 -6.53 17.43
CA ALA A 236 -8.21 -7.24 18.69
C ALA A 236 -6.74 -7.58 18.91
N THR A 237 -6.00 -7.93 17.84
CA THR A 237 -4.60 -8.32 17.89
C THR A 237 -3.65 -7.15 17.62
N ALA A 238 -4.08 -6.20 16.80
CA ALA A 238 -3.35 -4.97 16.47
C ALA A 238 -3.74 -3.82 17.43
N ARG A 239 -3.67 -4.08 18.73
CA ARG A 239 -3.98 -3.06 19.75
C ARG A 239 -3.11 -1.82 19.56
N GLY A 240 -3.75 -0.66 19.50
CA GLY A 240 -3.08 0.63 19.28
C GLY A 240 -2.98 1.04 17.82
N TYR A 241 -3.32 0.18 16.86
CA TYR A 241 -3.43 0.61 15.46
C TYR A 241 -4.71 1.43 15.24
N SER A 242 -4.57 2.53 14.53
CA SER A 242 -5.74 3.23 14.01
C SER A 242 -6.40 2.43 12.89
N PRO A 243 -7.66 2.72 12.54
CA PRO A 243 -8.29 2.12 11.36
C PRO A 243 -7.47 2.34 10.08
N ALA A 244 -6.91 3.54 9.87
CA ALA A 244 -6.06 3.85 8.70
C ALA A 244 -4.78 3.00 8.68
N THR A 245 -4.04 2.94 9.80
CA THR A 245 -2.84 2.10 9.91
C THR A 245 -3.20 0.62 9.71
N LEU A 246 -4.32 0.14 10.25
CA LEU A 246 -4.74 -1.25 10.07
C LEU A 246 -5.06 -1.56 8.60
N SER A 247 -5.81 -0.68 7.91
CA SER A 247 -6.07 -0.82 6.47
C SER A 247 -4.77 -0.79 5.66
N LEU A 248 -3.84 0.10 5.98
CA LEU A 248 -2.53 0.17 5.35
C LEU A 248 -1.74 -1.15 5.51
N MET A 249 -1.70 -1.70 6.72
CA MET A 249 -0.99 -2.96 6.99
C MET A 249 -1.62 -4.16 6.28
N ARG A 250 -2.94 -4.25 6.27
CA ARG A 250 -3.68 -5.30 5.55
C ARG A 250 -3.47 -5.19 4.04
N ALA A 251 -3.58 -3.99 3.50
CA ALA A 251 -3.33 -3.73 2.07
C ALA A 251 -1.88 -4.02 1.68
N GLY A 252 -0.91 -3.64 2.52
CA GLY A 252 0.51 -3.96 2.31
C GLY A 252 0.78 -5.46 2.25
N LEU A 253 0.17 -6.24 3.15
CA LEU A 253 0.23 -7.70 3.13
C LEU A 253 -0.37 -8.27 1.83
N LEU A 254 -1.56 -7.80 1.45
CA LEU A 254 -2.24 -8.23 0.23
C LEU A 254 -1.43 -7.88 -1.02
N PHE A 255 -0.85 -6.68 -1.07
CA PHE A 255 0.01 -6.24 -2.16
C PHE A 255 1.25 -7.15 -2.27
N GLN A 256 1.94 -7.42 -1.18
CA GLN A 256 3.12 -8.28 -1.15
C GLN A 256 2.80 -9.69 -1.68
N GLN A 257 1.62 -10.20 -1.39
CA GLN A 257 1.15 -11.51 -1.82
C GLN A 257 0.46 -11.50 -3.20
N ARG A 258 0.49 -10.35 -3.90
CA ARG A 258 -0.10 -10.14 -5.24
C ARG A 258 -1.63 -10.22 -5.30
N PHE A 259 -2.33 -10.00 -4.19
CA PHE A 259 -3.79 -9.85 -4.13
C PHE A 259 -4.18 -8.37 -4.32
N TYR A 260 -3.81 -7.81 -5.48
CA TYR A 260 -3.92 -6.37 -5.74
C TYR A 260 -5.36 -5.86 -5.75
N ALA A 261 -6.31 -6.65 -6.23
CA ALA A 261 -7.73 -6.28 -6.19
C ALA A 261 -8.27 -6.16 -4.75
N ASP A 262 -7.83 -7.07 -3.87
CA ASP A 262 -8.19 -7.01 -2.45
C ASP A 262 -7.45 -5.87 -1.73
N ALA A 263 -6.16 -5.64 -2.05
CA ALA A 263 -5.39 -4.51 -1.53
C ALA A 263 -6.04 -3.17 -1.89
N ARG A 264 -6.49 -3.01 -3.15
CA ARG A 264 -7.22 -1.82 -3.61
C ARG A 264 -8.49 -1.59 -2.77
N ARG A 265 -9.33 -2.60 -2.61
CA ARG A 265 -10.57 -2.48 -1.83
C ARG A 265 -10.32 -2.13 -0.36
N GLU A 266 -9.29 -2.72 0.24
CA GLU A 266 -8.89 -2.41 1.62
C GLU A 266 -8.46 -0.94 1.75
N LEU A 267 -7.69 -0.42 0.78
CA LEU A 267 -7.25 0.98 0.76
C LEU A 267 -8.40 1.94 0.50
N GLU A 268 -9.28 1.65 -0.46
CA GLU A 268 -10.47 2.47 -0.74
C GLU A 268 -11.39 2.56 0.49
N SER A 269 -11.55 1.45 1.22
CA SER A 269 -12.28 1.44 2.50
C SER A 269 -11.58 2.28 3.57
N GLY A 270 -10.25 2.20 3.64
CA GLY A 270 -9.43 3.01 4.55
C GLY A 270 -9.53 4.51 4.23
N ILE A 271 -9.45 4.88 2.96
CA ILE A 271 -9.60 6.26 2.47
C ILE A 271 -11.01 6.79 2.77
N ALA A 272 -12.04 5.99 2.56
CA ALA A 272 -13.41 6.39 2.90
C ALA A 272 -13.57 6.72 4.40
N ALA A 273 -12.83 6.02 5.28
CA ALA A 273 -12.82 6.28 6.72
C ALA A 273 -11.85 7.40 7.15
N SER A 274 -10.79 7.63 6.38
CA SER A 274 -9.72 8.60 6.67
C SER A 274 -9.23 9.25 5.37
N PRO A 275 -10.03 10.16 4.76
CA PRO A 275 -9.74 10.70 3.43
C PRO A 275 -8.52 11.61 3.38
N ASP A 276 -8.10 12.15 4.51
CA ASP A 276 -6.95 13.05 4.60
C ASP A 276 -5.62 12.31 4.93
N GLU A 277 -5.60 10.96 4.84
CA GLU A 277 -4.42 10.18 5.18
C GLU A 277 -3.56 9.89 3.94
N PRO A 278 -2.43 10.61 3.74
CA PRO A 278 -1.64 10.55 2.52
C PRO A 278 -1.00 9.18 2.27
N THR A 279 -0.77 8.37 3.32
CA THR A 279 -0.12 7.08 3.18
C THR A 279 -1.02 6.05 2.49
N LEU A 280 -2.34 6.14 2.68
CA LEU A 280 -3.32 5.28 2.01
C LEU A 280 -3.37 5.58 0.50
N HIS A 281 -3.41 6.85 0.13
CA HIS A 281 -3.35 7.30 -1.26
C HIS A 281 -2.04 6.86 -1.93
N LEU A 282 -0.91 7.04 -1.24
CA LEU A 282 0.38 6.61 -1.77
C LEU A 282 0.39 5.11 -2.09
N LEU A 283 -0.06 4.25 -1.16
CA LEU A 283 -0.07 2.81 -1.41
C LEU A 283 -1.10 2.42 -2.47
N LEU A 284 -2.26 3.10 -2.53
CA LEU A 284 -3.25 2.88 -3.60
C LEU A 284 -2.68 3.25 -4.97
N GLY A 285 -1.92 4.33 -5.07
CA GLY A 285 -1.17 4.70 -6.27
C GLY A 285 -0.22 3.58 -6.73
N HIS A 286 0.53 2.98 -5.80
CA HIS A 286 1.37 1.83 -6.11
C HIS A 286 0.56 0.60 -6.56
N VAL A 287 -0.62 0.34 -5.99
CA VAL A 287 -1.50 -0.74 -6.45
C VAL A 287 -1.92 -0.50 -7.90
N TYR A 288 -2.42 0.70 -8.22
CA TYR A 288 -2.83 1.05 -9.58
C TYR A 288 -1.67 0.99 -10.58
N ASP A 289 -0.48 1.46 -10.18
CA ASP A 289 0.72 1.40 -11.00
C ASP A 289 1.09 -0.06 -11.31
N ARG A 290 1.03 -0.93 -10.30
CA ARG A 290 1.38 -2.36 -10.43
C ARG A 290 0.46 -3.11 -11.38
N ILE A 291 -0.82 -2.77 -11.43
CA ILE A 291 -1.80 -3.38 -12.32
C ILE A 291 -1.96 -2.63 -13.67
N GLY A 292 -1.09 -1.63 -13.93
CA GLY A 292 -1.03 -0.91 -15.20
C GLY A 292 -2.10 0.19 -15.40
N LEU A 293 -2.76 0.63 -14.34
CA LEU A 293 -3.73 1.74 -14.35
C LEU A 293 -3.01 3.06 -14.06
N LYS A 294 -2.15 3.49 -15.00
CA LYS A 294 -1.22 4.63 -14.82
C LYS A 294 -1.90 5.97 -14.52
N GLN A 295 -3.08 6.20 -15.10
CA GLN A 295 -3.82 7.45 -14.86
C GLN A 295 -4.36 7.50 -13.43
N GLN A 296 -4.95 6.41 -12.94
CA GLN A 296 -5.42 6.29 -11.56
C GLN A 296 -4.25 6.37 -10.57
N ALA A 297 -3.13 5.72 -10.89
CA ALA A 297 -1.93 5.80 -10.09
C ALA A 297 -1.44 7.25 -9.93
N ALA A 298 -1.37 8.02 -11.03
CA ALA A 298 -0.95 9.41 -10.99
C ALA A 298 -1.89 10.26 -10.11
N GLN A 299 -3.20 10.06 -10.20
CA GLN A 299 -4.18 10.78 -9.39
C GLN A 299 -3.96 10.53 -7.88
N GLU A 300 -3.74 9.27 -7.50
CA GLU A 300 -3.50 8.92 -6.08
C GLU A 300 -2.16 9.44 -5.57
N PHE A 301 -1.12 9.48 -6.41
CA PHE A 301 0.16 10.07 -6.03
C PHE A 301 0.08 11.58 -5.86
N ASP A 302 -0.62 12.28 -6.77
CA ASP A 302 -0.85 13.72 -6.67
C ASP A 302 -1.64 14.08 -5.39
N GLU A 303 -2.64 13.25 -5.03
CA GLU A 303 -3.39 13.44 -3.79
C GLU A 303 -2.52 13.18 -2.54
N ALA A 304 -1.72 12.12 -2.56
CA ALA A 304 -0.79 11.82 -1.46
C ALA A 304 0.22 12.97 -1.24
N GLU A 305 0.72 13.59 -2.33
CA GLU A 305 1.62 14.74 -2.25
C GLU A 305 0.89 15.99 -1.73
N ALA A 306 -0.31 16.27 -2.23
CA ALA A 306 -1.11 17.41 -1.79
C ALA A 306 -1.49 17.34 -0.31
N LEU A 307 -1.77 16.14 0.22
CA LEU A 307 -2.09 15.90 1.62
C LEU A 307 -0.83 15.93 2.50
N GLY A 308 0.28 15.38 2.03
CA GLY A 308 1.55 15.33 2.78
C GLY A 308 2.29 16.67 2.85
N GLY A 309 1.96 17.64 1.99
CA GLY A 309 2.52 18.98 1.96
C GLY A 309 1.75 20.02 2.78
N ARG A 310 0.65 19.64 3.38
CA ARG A 310 -0.16 20.49 4.31
C ARG A 310 0.36 20.33 5.72
#